data_de0512e23a4bab0b882d0cbc4b3ed63c
#
_entry.id   de0512e23a4bab0b882d0cbc4b3ed63c
#
_cell.length_a   1.000
_cell.length_b   1.000
_cell.length_c   1.000
_cell.angle_alpha   90.00
_cell.angle_beta   90.00
_cell.angle_gamma   90.00
#
_symmetry.space_group_name_H-M   'P 1'
#
loop_
_entity.id
_entity.type
_entity.pdbx_description
1 polymer ?
#
loop_
_entity_poly.entity_id
_entity_poly.type
_entity_poly.pdbx_seq_one_letter_code
_entity_poly.pdbx_strand_id
1 'polypeptide(L)'
;MKKYLFMLLWTACAVACSDSDPAPQPDDEGPTPPPDKEQQVVCGIEKPEEGASVNLAEKLTIAGTGVATVGKIEKVVLKVGGIVVPEVTDVPFEIEYTFPAEQAEGELKLELSVEGDAGATASTEVTVTTYRKEGPAAPVEGTMTDARDGNVYKTVKLADQVWMAENLRYLPEQHDDVSDTEPRYYIWSDYDKDTQLGAEALKVYGAFYNWKAALQGEEPQTSADQAPVRGVCPEGWHIPSQAEWQQLAQYVLDADMAAVGSNGEVDETAIAKALAMDYPDDELMWNLPSMIEGDPQPTWPGIDKSKNNATKFSGIPIGFRSYSFNPADGGVQWDHASYSAGWWSSTQGVMGEGYCAVVRMWSDNQRFATDSNFIGGVGLTVRCLQD
;
A
#
# COMPACT_ATOMS: atom_id res chain seq x y z
N MET A 1 -0.20 -17.75 -20.84
CA MET A 1 -0.33 -18.26 -22.22
C MET A 1 -1.09 -19.59 -22.18
N LYS A 2 -2.39 -19.59 -22.44
CA LYS A 2 -3.16 -20.79 -22.82
C LYS A 2 -4.17 -20.34 -23.88
N LYS A 3 -3.87 -20.70 -25.13
CA LYS A 3 -4.76 -20.53 -26.28
C LYS A 3 -5.81 -21.63 -26.24
N TYR A 4 -7.08 -21.29 -26.22
CA TYR A 4 -8.15 -22.23 -26.55
C TYR A 4 -8.51 -22.07 -28.02
N LEU A 5 -8.33 -23.18 -28.75
CA LEU A 5 -8.64 -23.36 -30.15
C LEU A 5 -10.06 -23.93 -30.25
N PHE A 6 -11.00 -23.17 -30.80
CA PHE A 6 -12.32 -23.67 -31.16
C PHE A 6 -12.27 -24.31 -32.56
N MET A 7 -12.56 -25.59 -32.61
CA MET A 7 -12.57 -26.41 -33.82
C MET A 7 -14.01 -26.51 -34.33
N LEU A 8 -14.32 -25.88 -35.47
CA LEU A 8 -15.57 -26.02 -36.20
C LEU A 8 -15.51 -27.28 -37.05
N LEU A 9 -16.39 -28.23 -36.76
CA LEU A 9 -16.63 -29.39 -37.61
C LEU A 9 -17.51 -28.99 -38.81
N TRP A 10 -16.95 -29.12 -40.00
CA TRP A 10 -17.73 -29.16 -41.25
C TRP A 10 -18.02 -30.62 -41.64
N THR A 11 -19.31 -30.99 -41.70
CA THR A 11 -19.75 -32.24 -42.31
C THR A 11 -20.15 -31.96 -43.75
N ALA A 12 -19.41 -32.56 -44.69
CA ALA A 12 -19.76 -32.56 -46.10
C ALA A 12 -20.64 -33.77 -46.43
N CYS A 13 -21.79 -33.52 -47.00
CA CYS A 13 -22.59 -34.56 -47.65
C CYS A 13 -22.40 -34.53 -49.16
N ALA A 14 -21.88 -35.61 -49.70
CA ALA A 14 -21.85 -35.86 -51.15
C ALA A 14 -23.13 -36.55 -51.59
N VAL A 15 -23.73 -36.04 -52.64
CA VAL A 15 -24.85 -36.73 -53.34
C VAL A 15 -24.47 -36.89 -54.81
N ALA A 16 -24.63 -38.11 -55.32
CA ALA A 16 -24.30 -38.56 -56.65
C ALA A 16 -25.33 -38.15 -57.70
N CYS A 17 -24.80 -37.91 -58.93
CA CYS A 17 -25.60 -37.65 -60.11
C CYS A 17 -26.31 -38.93 -60.69
N SER A 18 -27.50 -38.76 -61.26
CA SER A 18 -28.02 -39.60 -62.34
C SER A 18 -28.83 -38.76 -63.33
N ASP A 19 -28.47 -38.92 -64.63
CA ASP A 19 -29.03 -38.22 -65.78
C ASP A 19 -30.40 -38.72 -66.12
N SER A 20 -31.31 -37.81 -66.58
CA SER A 20 -32.30 -38.06 -67.61
C SER A 20 -32.93 -36.74 -68.07
N ASP A 21 -32.96 -36.54 -69.38
CA ASP A 21 -33.35 -35.37 -70.17
C ASP A 21 -34.86 -35.19 -70.37
N PRO A 22 -35.41 -34.18 -71.13
CA PRO A 22 -36.19 -33.11 -70.51
C PRO A 22 -37.61 -32.99 -71.05
N ALA A 23 -38.45 -32.24 -70.34
CA ALA A 23 -39.76 -31.78 -70.82
C ALA A 23 -39.92 -30.27 -70.50
N PRO A 24 -40.77 -29.53 -71.27
CA PRO A 24 -40.65 -28.10 -71.46
C PRO A 24 -41.13 -27.25 -70.26
N GLN A 25 -40.53 -26.11 -70.18
CA GLN A 25 -40.76 -25.12 -69.14
C GLN A 25 -42.10 -24.43 -69.17
N PRO A 26 -42.65 -24.08 -68.03
CA PRO A 26 -43.40 -22.86 -67.83
C PRO A 26 -42.55 -21.84 -67.08
N ASP A 27 -42.75 -20.63 -67.48
CA ASP A 27 -42.31 -19.30 -66.98
C ASP A 27 -41.47 -19.23 -65.75
N ASP A 28 -40.31 -18.59 -66.00
CA ASP A 28 -39.25 -18.15 -65.08
C ASP A 28 -39.77 -17.10 -64.09
N GLU A 29 -40.36 -17.51 -62.96
CA GLU A 29 -40.35 -16.69 -61.77
C GLU A 29 -39.00 -16.92 -61.07
N GLY A 30 -38.10 -15.99 -61.20
CA GLY A 30 -36.81 -16.00 -60.50
C GLY A 30 -36.97 -16.29 -59.03
N PRO A 31 -35.96 -16.90 -58.35
CA PRO A 31 -36.07 -17.26 -56.96
C PRO A 31 -36.38 -16.00 -56.17
N THR A 32 -37.49 -16.02 -55.45
CA THR A 32 -37.79 -15.03 -54.38
C THR A 32 -36.54 -14.91 -53.49
N PRO A 33 -35.99 -13.69 -53.32
CA PRO A 33 -34.87 -13.50 -52.42
C PRO A 33 -35.28 -14.05 -51.05
N PRO A 34 -34.36 -14.73 -50.35
CA PRO A 34 -34.67 -15.21 -48.98
C PRO A 34 -35.11 -13.99 -48.16
N PRO A 35 -36.09 -14.12 -47.24
CA PRO A 35 -36.56 -13.02 -46.44
C PRO A 35 -35.36 -12.41 -45.74
N ASP A 36 -35.23 -11.09 -45.85
CA ASP A 36 -34.21 -10.32 -45.12
C ASP A 36 -34.25 -10.78 -43.67
N LYS A 37 -33.13 -11.32 -43.20
CA LYS A 37 -33.03 -11.71 -41.80
C LYS A 37 -33.14 -10.45 -40.98
N GLU A 38 -34.22 -10.34 -40.20
CA GLU A 38 -34.45 -9.26 -39.28
C GLU A 38 -33.24 -9.14 -38.34
N GLN A 39 -32.67 -7.96 -38.21
CA GLN A 39 -31.55 -7.73 -37.28
C GLN A 39 -32.01 -7.98 -35.86
N GLN A 40 -31.26 -8.77 -35.13
CA GLN A 40 -31.39 -8.94 -33.70
C GLN A 40 -30.10 -8.45 -33.05
N VAL A 41 -30.20 -7.77 -31.92
CA VAL A 41 -29.06 -7.33 -31.09
C VAL A 41 -29.23 -7.89 -29.70
N VAL A 42 -28.12 -8.21 -29.08
CA VAL A 42 -28.01 -8.61 -27.66
C VAL A 42 -26.87 -7.87 -27.00
N CYS A 43 -26.98 -7.58 -25.70
CA CYS A 43 -25.91 -7.01 -24.91
C CYS A 43 -25.88 -7.66 -23.52
N GLY A 44 -24.73 -7.54 -22.86
CA GLY A 44 -24.51 -8.03 -21.51
C GLY A 44 -23.48 -7.19 -20.76
N ILE A 45 -23.68 -7.01 -19.46
CA ILE A 45 -22.67 -6.52 -18.54
C ILE A 45 -22.00 -7.76 -17.94
N GLU A 46 -20.69 -7.90 -18.14
CA GLU A 46 -19.89 -9.03 -17.67
C GLU A 46 -19.28 -8.77 -16.30
N LYS A 47 -19.00 -7.49 -16.01
CA LYS A 47 -18.52 -6.99 -14.72
C LYS A 47 -19.22 -5.67 -14.41
N PRO A 48 -19.58 -5.42 -13.13
CA PRO A 48 -19.62 -6.38 -12.03
C PRO A 48 -20.71 -7.43 -12.20
N GLU A 49 -20.66 -8.49 -11.37
CA GLU A 49 -21.74 -9.47 -11.29
C GLU A 49 -22.97 -8.89 -10.59
N GLU A 50 -24.16 -9.42 -10.90
CA GLU A 50 -25.41 -9.06 -10.22
C GLU A 50 -25.31 -9.28 -8.70
N GLY A 51 -25.68 -8.27 -7.91
CA GLY A 51 -25.63 -8.31 -6.45
C GLY A 51 -24.22 -8.10 -5.84
N ALA A 52 -23.21 -7.78 -6.65
CA ALA A 52 -21.87 -7.51 -6.14
C ALA A 52 -21.86 -6.38 -5.11
N SER A 53 -21.01 -6.51 -4.08
CA SER A 53 -20.73 -5.42 -3.14
C SER A 53 -19.58 -4.56 -3.66
N VAL A 54 -19.81 -3.27 -3.79
CA VAL A 54 -18.88 -2.33 -4.42
C VAL A 54 -18.51 -1.21 -3.44
N ASN A 55 -17.21 -1.03 -3.19
CA ASN A 55 -16.72 0.06 -2.37
C ASN A 55 -16.64 1.36 -3.19
N LEU A 56 -17.35 2.40 -2.76
CA LEU A 56 -17.39 3.70 -3.42
C LEU A 56 -16.06 4.48 -3.37
N ALA A 57 -15.13 4.07 -2.51
CA ALA A 57 -13.79 4.65 -2.44
C ALA A 57 -12.82 4.05 -3.47
N GLU A 58 -13.19 2.96 -4.13
CA GLU A 58 -12.37 2.26 -5.10
C GLU A 58 -12.90 2.46 -6.53
N LYS A 59 -12.05 2.24 -7.53
CA LYS A 59 -12.49 2.21 -8.93
C LYS A 59 -13.26 0.92 -9.18
N LEU A 60 -14.34 1.02 -9.93
CA LEU A 60 -15.14 -0.13 -10.36
C LEU A 60 -14.78 -0.52 -11.78
N THR A 61 -14.28 -1.75 -11.97
CA THR A 61 -14.14 -2.31 -13.32
C THR A 61 -15.51 -2.63 -13.89
N ILE A 62 -15.89 -2.00 -15.02
CA ILE A 62 -17.12 -2.29 -15.75
C ILE A 62 -16.75 -2.84 -17.11
N ALA A 63 -17.23 -4.04 -17.41
CA ALA A 63 -17.05 -4.70 -18.71
C ALA A 63 -18.40 -5.06 -19.31
N GLY A 64 -18.53 -4.83 -20.62
CA GLY A 64 -19.76 -5.14 -21.33
C GLY A 64 -19.52 -5.57 -22.76
N THR A 65 -20.50 -6.33 -23.28
CA THR A 65 -20.50 -6.90 -24.63
C THR A 65 -21.78 -6.57 -25.38
N GLY A 66 -21.73 -6.64 -26.70
CA GLY A 66 -22.90 -6.53 -27.56
C GLY A 66 -22.63 -7.14 -28.93
N VAL A 67 -23.67 -7.80 -29.50
CA VAL A 67 -23.58 -8.47 -30.81
C VAL A 67 -24.84 -8.21 -31.60
N ALA A 68 -24.67 -7.93 -32.91
CA ALA A 68 -25.73 -7.89 -33.88
C ALA A 68 -25.71 -9.18 -34.75
N THR A 69 -26.84 -9.80 -35.01
CA THR A 69 -26.92 -11.01 -35.88
C THR A 69 -26.65 -10.69 -37.34
N VAL A 70 -27.02 -9.48 -37.78
CA VAL A 70 -26.76 -8.91 -39.11
C VAL A 70 -26.41 -7.44 -38.92
N GLY A 71 -25.52 -6.90 -39.75
CA GLY A 71 -25.07 -5.52 -39.63
C GLY A 71 -24.07 -5.32 -38.47
N LYS A 72 -24.14 -4.17 -37.83
CA LYS A 72 -23.23 -3.77 -36.75
C LYS A 72 -23.99 -3.06 -35.61
N ILE A 73 -23.39 -2.98 -34.46
CA ILE A 73 -23.81 -2.05 -33.39
C ILE A 73 -23.41 -0.64 -33.83
N GLU A 74 -24.36 0.29 -33.79
CA GLU A 74 -24.16 1.70 -34.19
C GLU A 74 -24.08 2.62 -32.98
N LYS A 75 -24.78 2.27 -31.90
CA LYS A 75 -24.81 3.09 -30.70
C LYS A 75 -24.73 2.25 -29.44
N VAL A 76 -23.91 2.69 -28.52
CA VAL A 76 -23.74 2.08 -27.17
C VAL A 76 -23.93 3.18 -26.13
N VAL A 77 -24.69 2.87 -25.07
CA VAL A 77 -24.87 3.77 -23.93
C VAL A 77 -24.77 2.96 -22.65
N LEU A 78 -23.77 3.27 -21.84
CA LEU A 78 -23.65 2.80 -20.46
C LEU A 78 -24.14 3.91 -19.51
N LYS A 79 -24.93 3.55 -18.51
CA LYS A 79 -25.28 4.42 -17.39
C LYS A 79 -24.93 3.74 -16.09
N VAL A 80 -24.41 4.53 -15.14
CA VAL A 80 -24.17 4.15 -13.75
C VAL A 80 -24.99 5.06 -12.87
N GLY A 81 -25.96 4.51 -12.14
CA GLY A 81 -26.89 5.28 -11.33
C GLY A 81 -27.70 6.33 -12.14
N GLY A 82 -28.00 6.03 -13.39
CA GLY A 82 -28.68 6.95 -14.32
C GLY A 82 -27.78 7.97 -15.00
N ILE A 83 -26.51 8.09 -14.62
CA ILE A 83 -25.52 8.98 -15.23
C ILE A 83 -24.86 8.29 -16.43
N VAL A 84 -24.86 8.93 -17.60
CA VAL A 84 -24.22 8.40 -18.80
C VAL A 84 -22.71 8.43 -18.64
N VAL A 85 -22.04 7.33 -19.00
CA VAL A 85 -20.59 7.20 -19.05
C VAL A 85 -20.14 7.48 -20.49
N PRO A 86 -19.63 8.68 -20.79
CA PRO A 86 -19.41 9.13 -22.16
C PRO A 86 -18.22 8.42 -22.85
N GLU A 87 -17.33 7.81 -22.10
CA GLU A 87 -16.17 7.07 -22.61
C GLU A 87 -16.56 5.76 -23.30
N VAL A 88 -17.75 5.22 -22.99
CA VAL A 88 -18.26 3.97 -23.58
C VAL A 88 -19.06 4.29 -24.83
N THR A 89 -18.46 4.06 -25.99
CA THR A 89 -19.04 4.35 -27.31
C THR A 89 -19.13 3.13 -28.23
N ASP A 90 -18.53 2.00 -27.83
CA ASP A 90 -18.47 0.76 -28.60
C ASP A 90 -18.54 -0.48 -27.68
N VAL A 91 -18.72 -1.66 -28.24
CA VAL A 91 -18.68 -2.97 -27.57
C VAL A 91 -17.77 -3.93 -28.34
N PRO A 92 -16.99 -4.81 -27.66
CA PRO A 92 -16.89 -4.94 -26.21
C PRO A 92 -16.07 -3.80 -25.58
N PHE A 93 -16.32 -3.51 -24.30
CA PHE A 93 -15.53 -2.55 -23.54
C PHE A 93 -15.14 -3.10 -22.16
N GLU A 94 -14.06 -2.57 -21.59
CA GLU A 94 -13.67 -2.69 -20.18
C GLU A 94 -13.11 -1.34 -19.74
N ILE A 95 -13.68 -0.75 -18.68
CA ILE A 95 -13.29 0.57 -18.15
C ILE A 95 -13.15 0.52 -16.64
N GLU A 96 -12.37 1.47 -16.11
CA GLU A 96 -12.25 1.78 -14.69
C GLU A 96 -13.10 3.01 -14.35
N TYR A 97 -14.27 2.79 -13.73
CA TYR A 97 -15.18 3.86 -13.35
C TYR A 97 -14.87 4.40 -11.95
N THR A 98 -14.75 5.72 -11.83
CA THR A 98 -14.58 6.40 -10.54
C THR A 98 -15.90 7.02 -10.12
N PHE A 99 -16.37 6.70 -8.91
CA PHE A 99 -17.61 7.24 -8.38
C PHE A 99 -17.48 8.72 -8.04
N PRO A 100 -18.55 9.53 -8.25
CA PRO A 100 -18.63 10.86 -7.68
C PRO A 100 -18.52 10.82 -6.14
N ALA A 101 -17.90 11.85 -5.55
CA ALA A 101 -17.69 11.91 -4.09
C ALA A 101 -19.03 11.87 -3.31
N GLU A 102 -20.09 12.42 -3.89
CA GLU A 102 -21.44 12.47 -3.35
C GLU A 102 -22.29 11.24 -3.65
N GLN A 103 -21.74 10.19 -4.31
CA GLN A 103 -22.47 8.96 -4.59
C GLN A 103 -22.97 8.34 -3.28
N ALA A 104 -24.29 8.15 -3.17
CA ALA A 104 -24.91 7.52 -2.01
C ALA A 104 -24.63 6.01 -1.95
N GLU A 105 -24.57 5.48 -0.75
CA GLU A 105 -24.55 4.05 -0.48
C GLU A 105 -25.93 3.42 -0.73
N GLY A 106 -25.94 2.12 -1.02
CA GLY A 106 -27.14 1.33 -1.25
C GLY A 106 -27.17 0.70 -2.63
N GLU A 107 -28.37 0.42 -3.13
CA GLU A 107 -28.55 -0.18 -4.46
C GLU A 107 -28.16 0.81 -5.56
N LEU A 108 -27.31 0.37 -6.47
CA LEU A 108 -26.89 1.12 -7.65
C LEU A 108 -27.07 0.28 -8.90
N LYS A 109 -27.76 0.86 -9.90
CA LYS A 109 -28.00 0.20 -11.17
C LYS A 109 -26.98 0.60 -12.22
N LEU A 110 -26.47 -0.38 -12.95
CA LEU A 110 -25.71 -0.23 -14.17
C LEU A 110 -26.59 -0.65 -15.33
N GLU A 111 -26.79 0.21 -16.32
CA GLU A 111 -27.66 -0.04 -17.48
C GLU A 111 -26.84 0.06 -18.77
N LEU A 112 -26.78 -1.00 -19.54
CA LEU A 112 -26.17 -1.01 -20.87
C LEU A 112 -27.27 -1.13 -21.92
N SER A 113 -27.27 -0.24 -22.89
CA SER A 113 -28.14 -0.30 -24.07
C SER A 113 -27.34 -0.20 -25.36
N VAL A 114 -27.72 -0.99 -26.33
CA VAL A 114 -27.13 -1.01 -27.68
C VAL A 114 -28.20 -0.88 -28.75
N GLU A 115 -27.85 -0.23 -29.85
CA GLU A 115 -28.71 -0.06 -31.03
C GLU A 115 -27.91 -0.48 -32.28
N GLY A 116 -28.50 -1.32 -33.09
CA GLY A 116 -27.94 -1.75 -34.37
C GLY A 116 -28.24 -0.76 -35.49
N ASP A 117 -27.48 -0.83 -36.58
CA ASP A 117 -27.60 0.05 -37.75
C ASP A 117 -28.94 -0.14 -38.55
N ALA A 118 -29.72 -1.19 -38.28
CA ALA A 118 -31.09 -1.36 -38.75
C ALA A 118 -32.16 -0.96 -37.71
N GLY A 119 -31.77 -0.36 -36.59
CA GLY A 119 -32.67 0.15 -35.54
C GLY A 119 -33.12 -0.86 -34.51
N ALA A 120 -32.63 -2.10 -34.55
CA ALA A 120 -32.87 -3.07 -33.48
C ALA A 120 -32.18 -2.65 -32.20
N THR A 121 -32.84 -2.79 -31.03
CA THR A 121 -32.30 -2.38 -29.74
C THR A 121 -32.28 -3.53 -28.75
N ALA A 122 -31.31 -3.53 -27.85
CA ALA A 122 -31.26 -4.37 -26.67
C ALA A 122 -30.78 -3.58 -25.46
N SER A 123 -31.20 -3.99 -24.28
CA SER A 123 -30.72 -3.43 -23.01
C SER A 123 -30.59 -4.54 -21.97
N THR A 124 -29.65 -4.31 -21.03
CA THR A 124 -29.46 -5.16 -19.87
C THR A 124 -29.16 -4.26 -18.67
N GLU A 125 -29.45 -4.73 -17.47
CA GLU A 125 -29.08 -4.05 -16.22
C GLU A 125 -28.42 -5.01 -15.26
N VAL A 126 -27.57 -4.49 -14.40
CA VAL A 126 -26.95 -5.14 -13.26
C VAL A 126 -27.13 -4.22 -12.05
N THR A 127 -27.58 -4.78 -10.96
CA THR A 127 -27.71 -4.05 -9.68
C THR A 127 -26.60 -4.50 -8.75
N VAL A 128 -25.89 -3.52 -8.16
CA VAL A 128 -24.85 -3.74 -7.16
C VAL A 128 -25.24 -3.06 -5.86
N THR A 129 -24.70 -3.52 -4.74
CA THR A 129 -24.84 -2.85 -3.45
C THR A 129 -23.58 -2.04 -3.18
N THR A 130 -23.70 -0.73 -3.14
CA THR A 130 -22.58 0.17 -2.86
C THR A 130 -22.46 0.48 -1.37
N TYR A 131 -21.22 0.58 -0.89
CA TYR A 131 -20.90 0.96 0.49
C TYR A 131 -19.61 1.81 0.49
N ARG A 132 -19.40 2.60 1.56
CA ARG A 132 -18.11 3.19 1.87
C ARG A 132 -17.50 2.40 3.02
N LYS A 133 -16.30 1.86 2.78
CA LYS A 133 -15.52 1.32 3.89
C LYS A 133 -15.22 2.50 4.82
N GLU A 134 -15.74 2.47 6.04
CA GLU A 134 -15.30 3.44 7.04
C GLU A 134 -13.79 3.23 7.25
N GLY A 135 -13.03 4.28 7.01
CA GLY A 135 -11.61 4.29 7.32
C GLY A 135 -11.40 4.13 8.83
N PRO A 136 -10.21 3.73 9.28
CA PRO A 136 -9.91 3.68 10.69
C PRO A 136 -10.05 5.07 11.32
N ALA A 137 -10.28 5.11 12.64
CA ALA A 137 -10.38 6.37 13.39
C ALA A 137 -9.13 7.23 13.16
N ALA A 138 -9.31 8.55 13.10
CA ALA A 138 -8.21 9.51 12.99
C ALA A 138 -7.21 9.35 14.14
N PRO A 139 -5.93 9.73 13.95
CA PRO A 139 -4.91 9.67 15.00
C PRO A 139 -5.34 10.42 16.26
N VAL A 140 -5.18 9.79 17.43
CA VAL A 140 -5.46 10.42 18.73
C VAL A 140 -4.18 10.56 19.52
N GLU A 141 -3.75 11.80 19.72
CA GLU A 141 -2.53 12.11 20.48
C GLU A 141 -2.75 12.00 21.99
N GLY A 142 -1.73 11.56 22.70
CA GLY A 142 -1.73 11.41 24.15
C GLY A 142 -0.31 11.54 24.72
N THR A 143 -0.16 11.15 25.99
CA THR A 143 1.13 11.09 26.66
C THR A 143 1.21 9.91 27.60
N MET A 144 2.44 9.41 27.85
CA MET A 144 2.74 8.42 28.88
C MET A 144 3.97 8.86 29.66
N THR A 145 4.09 8.43 30.91
CA THR A 145 5.27 8.68 31.75
C THR A 145 5.96 7.36 32.05
N ASP A 146 7.25 7.29 31.76
CA ASP A 146 8.08 6.17 32.18
C ASP A 146 8.41 6.31 33.67
N ALA A 147 7.93 5.41 34.48
CA ALA A 147 8.12 5.45 35.92
C ALA A 147 9.57 5.20 36.37
N ARG A 148 10.43 4.68 35.48
CA ARG A 148 11.84 4.38 35.79
C ARG A 148 12.72 5.63 35.89
N ASP A 149 12.43 6.64 35.06
CA ASP A 149 13.24 7.85 34.93
C ASP A 149 12.43 9.15 34.92
N GLY A 150 11.09 9.05 34.93
CA GLY A 150 10.17 10.19 34.90
C GLY A 150 10.05 10.87 33.53
N ASN A 151 10.63 10.32 32.47
CA ASN A 151 10.47 10.86 31.13
C ASN A 151 9.02 10.79 30.68
N VAL A 152 8.52 11.90 30.13
CA VAL A 152 7.19 11.97 29.51
C VAL A 152 7.36 11.86 28.00
N TYR A 153 6.64 10.93 27.39
CA TYR A 153 6.63 10.72 25.94
C TYR A 153 5.28 11.09 25.38
N LYS A 154 5.29 11.70 24.18
CA LYS A 154 4.09 11.77 23.35
C LYS A 154 3.71 10.38 22.88
N THR A 155 2.42 10.14 22.77
CA THR A 155 1.87 8.90 22.21
C THR A 155 0.85 9.23 21.14
N VAL A 156 0.58 8.27 20.27
CA VAL A 156 -0.49 8.36 19.27
C VAL A 156 -1.22 7.02 19.19
N LYS A 157 -2.55 7.07 19.24
CA LYS A 157 -3.40 5.92 18.95
C LYS A 157 -3.76 5.90 17.47
N LEU A 158 -3.44 4.80 16.79
CA LEU A 158 -3.67 4.53 15.38
C LEU A 158 -4.45 3.21 15.29
N ALA A 159 -5.72 3.28 14.95
CA ALA A 159 -6.68 2.18 15.12
C ALA A 159 -6.65 1.62 16.56
N ASP A 160 -6.30 0.36 16.73
CA ASP A 160 -6.23 -0.30 18.03
C ASP A 160 -4.84 -0.24 18.69
N GLN A 161 -3.83 0.29 17.99
CA GLN A 161 -2.46 0.38 18.45
C GLN A 161 -2.17 1.74 19.09
N VAL A 162 -1.55 1.77 20.28
CA VAL A 162 -1.04 3.00 20.91
C VAL A 162 0.48 3.00 20.85
N TRP A 163 1.03 3.87 20.03
CA TRP A 163 2.47 3.99 19.79
C TRP A 163 3.08 5.14 20.60
N MET A 164 4.31 4.98 21.05
CA MET A 164 5.12 6.16 21.36
C MET A 164 5.32 6.98 20.08
N ALA A 165 5.11 8.28 20.14
CA ALA A 165 5.39 9.23 19.04
C ALA A 165 6.80 9.84 19.13
N GLU A 166 7.60 9.34 20.03
CA GLU A 166 9.00 9.70 20.27
C GLU A 166 9.84 8.44 20.49
N ASN A 167 11.12 8.47 20.17
CA ASN A 167 12.02 7.37 20.48
C ASN A 167 12.27 7.27 21.98
N LEU A 168 12.43 6.05 22.47
CA LEU A 168 12.71 5.79 23.89
C LEU A 168 14.01 6.46 24.32
N ARG A 169 13.98 7.12 25.49
CA ARG A 169 15.12 7.85 26.10
C ARG A 169 15.73 7.16 27.31
N TYR A 170 15.19 6.01 27.72
CA TYR A 170 15.71 5.28 28.87
C TYR A 170 17.15 4.84 28.65
N LEU A 171 18.08 5.42 29.42
CA LEU A 171 19.51 5.23 29.30
C LEU A 171 20.12 4.90 30.67
N PRO A 172 20.14 3.61 31.06
CA PRO A 172 20.68 3.23 32.36
C PRO A 172 22.18 3.44 32.47
N GLU A 173 22.89 3.30 31.37
CA GLU A 173 24.35 3.51 31.24
C GLU A 173 24.68 3.97 29.83
N GLN A 174 25.90 4.42 29.60
CA GLN A 174 26.39 4.85 28.28
C GLN A 174 27.68 4.14 27.92
N HIS A 175 27.80 3.74 26.66
CA HIS A 175 28.97 3.04 26.12
C HIS A 175 29.50 3.75 24.88
N ASP A 176 30.79 3.59 24.61
CA ASP A 176 31.48 4.09 23.43
C ASP A 176 32.01 3.00 22.51
N ASP A 177 32.05 1.74 22.98
CA ASP A 177 32.38 0.53 22.20
C ASP A 177 31.14 -0.07 21.55
N VAL A 178 31.33 -1.08 20.70
CA VAL A 178 30.27 -1.92 20.10
C VAL A 178 30.42 -3.36 20.58
N SER A 179 29.29 -4.08 20.69
CA SER A 179 29.27 -5.48 21.08
C SER A 179 28.07 -6.21 20.49
N ASP A 180 28.30 -7.44 19.98
CA ASP A 180 27.23 -8.35 19.58
C ASP A 180 26.73 -9.22 20.73
N THR A 181 27.50 -9.29 21.82
CA THR A 181 27.27 -10.24 22.93
C THR A 181 26.81 -9.58 24.21
N GLU A 182 27.18 -8.32 24.44
CA GLU A 182 26.89 -7.58 25.65
C GLU A 182 25.92 -6.42 25.35
N PRO A 183 25.01 -6.04 26.28
CA PRO A 183 24.17 -4.86 26.13
C PRO A 183 25.00 -3.59 25.96
N ARG A 184 24.61 -2.74 25.00
CA ARG A 184 25.23 -1.43 24.76
C ARG A 184 24.17 -0.37 24.51
N TYR A 185 24.39 0.78 25.12
CA TYR A 185 23.51 1.95 25.08
C TYR A 185 24.28 3.16 24.64
N TYR A 186 23.72 3.96 23.73
CA TYR A 186 24.43 5.09 23.12
C TYR A 186 23.57 6.34 23.04
N ILE A 187 24.25 7.49 22.96
CA ILE A 187 23.65 8.77 22.58
C ILE A 187 24.17 9.16 21.20
N TRP A 188 23.34 9.82 20.42
CA TRP A 188 23.71 10.30 19.09
C TRP A 188 25.01 11.09 19.11
N SER A 189 25.89 10.81 18.15
CA SER A 189 27.22 11.43 18.01
C SER A 189 28.17 11.24 19.23
N ASP A 190 27.89 10.19 20.03
CA ASP A 190 28.69 9.86 21.25
C ASP A 190 28.85 11.02 22.23
N TYR A 191 27.90 11.96 22.26
CA TYR A 191 27.87 13.00 23.28
C TYR A 191 27.76 12.40 24.68
N ASP A 192 28.53 12.91 25.62
CA ASP A 192 28.41 12.49 27.02
C ASP A 192 27.05 12.91 27.60
N LYS A 193 26.30 11.94 28.14
CA LYS A 193 24.95 12.12 28.74
C LYS A 193 24.90 13.19 29.82
N ASP A 194 26.04 13.44 30.55
CA ASP A 194 26.12 14.36 31.63
C ASP A 194 26.44 15.80 31.18
N THR A 195 26.58 16.01 29.87
CA THR A 195 26.72 17.33 29.27
C THR A 195 25.37 17.88 28.79
N GLN A 196 25.28 19.20 28.59
CA GLN A 196 24.09 19.82 28.03
C GLN A 196 23.78 19.28 26.62
N LEU A 197 24.80 19.12 25.77
CA LEU A 197 24.62 18.59 24.42
C LEU A 197 24.11 17.14 24.43
N GLY A 198 24.65 16.30 25.32
CA GLY A 198 24.19 14.92 25.47
C GLY A 198 22.76 14.84 25.98
N ALA A 199 22.40 15.66 26.96
CA ALA A 199 21.02 15.73 27.46
C ALA A 199 20.04 16.22 26.38
N GLU A 200 20.40 17.23 25.58
CA GLU A 200 19.58 17.71 24.46
C GLU A 200 19.47 16.67 23.35
N ALA A 201 20.58 16.00 22.98
CA ALA A 201 20.58 14.92 22.00
C ALA A 201 19.67 13.77 22.43
N LEU A 202 19.79 13.33 23.70
CA LEU A 202 18.92 12.28 24.25
C LEU A 202 17.44 12.68 24.23
N LYS A 203 17.15 13.93 24.57
CA LYS A 203 15.77 14.46 24.57
C LYS A 203 15.17 14.50 23.18
N VAL A 204 15.93 14.87 22.15
CA VAL A 204 15.43 15.05 20.78
C VAL A 204 15.42 13.73 20.01
N TYR A 205 16.50 12.97 20.10
CA TYR A 205 16.74 11.80 19.24
C TYR A 205 16.39 10.47 19.91
N GLY A 206 16.33 10.42 21.23
CA GLY A 206 16.24 9.19 21.99
C GLY A 206 17.59 8.52 22.22
N ALA A 207 17.57 7.39 22.92
CA ALA A 207 18.73 6.54 23.10
C ALA A 207 18.80 5.49 21.99
N PHE A 208 20.02 5.01 21.73
CA PHE A 208 20.28 3.91 20.81
C PHE A 208 20.67 2.67 21.61
N TYR A 209 20.22 1.53 21.15
CA TYR A 209 20.39 0.25 21.79
C TYR A 209 20.95 -0.74 20.77
N ASN A 210 21.97 -1.52 21.15
CA ASN A 210 22.21 -2.72 20.37
C ASN A 210 21.12 -3.76 20.67
N TRP A 211 21.07 -4.85 19.92
CA TRP A 211 20.01 -5.85 20.05
C TRP A 211 19.93 -6.46 21.48
N LYS A 212 21.07 -6.70 22.12
CA LYS A 212 21.11 -7.22 23.50
C LYS A 212 20.56 -6.23 24.51
N ALA A 213 20.84 -4.94 24.35
CA ALA A 213 20.27 -3.89 25.18
C ALA A 213 18.77 -3.72 24.92
N ALA A 214 18.33 -3.82 23.67
CA ALA A 214 16.91 -3.75 23.33
C ALA A 214 16.10 -4.87 23.97
N LEU A 215 16.57 -6.11 23.87
CA LEU A 215 15.85 -7.29 24.42
C LEU A 215 15.94 -7.44 25.93
N GLN A 216 16.91 -6.84 26.63
CA GLN A 216 17.11 -6.99 28.08
C GLN A 216 17.18 -8.44 28.55
N GLY A 217 17.73 -9.33 27.74
CA GLY A 217 17.86 -10.77 28.03
C GLY A 217 16.63 -11.62 27.72
N GLU A 218 15.58 -11.04 27.17
CA GLU A 218 14.44 -11.80 26.64
C GLU A 218 14.77 -12.41 25.27
N GLU A 219 14.08 -13.50 24.92
CA GLU A 219 14.22 -14.13 23.60
C GLU A 219 13.37 -13.40 22.53
N PRO A 220 13.89 -13.23 21.32
CA PRO A 220 13.11 -12.63 20.25
C PRO A 220 11.95 -13.53 19.80
N GLN A 221 10.91 -12.90 19.25
CA GLN A 221 9.79 -13.64 18.66
C GLN A 221 10.20 -14.31 17.34
N THR A 222 9.83 -15.57 17.19
CA THR A 222 10.01 -16.37 15.98
C THR A 222 8.70 -16.63 15.24
N SER A 223 7.57 -16.27 15.87
CA SER A 223 6.22 -16.35 15.28
C SER A 223 5.32 -15.26 15.89
N ALA A 224 4.28 -14.87 15.15
CA ALA A 224 3.38 -13.77 15.52
C ALA A 224 2.43 -14.09 16.70
N ASP A 225 2.29 -15.36 17.08
CA ASP A 225 1.44 -15.83 18.17
C ASP A 225 2.16 -15.91 19.52
N GLN A 226 3.46 -15.59 19.56
CA GLN A 226 4.21 -15.50 20.80
C GLN A 226 3.84 -14.24 21.59
N ALA A 227 4.04 -14.31 22.91
CA ALA A 227 3.83 -13.16 23.78
C ALA A 227 4.73 -11.98 23.37
N PRO A 228 4.26 -10.73 23.54
CA PRO A 228 5.08 -9.55 23.29
C PRO A 228 6.39 -9.57 24.09
N VAL A 229 7.46 -9.09 23.49
CA VAL A 229 8.77 -8.94 24.14
C VAL A 229 8.86 -7.54 24.71
N ARG A 230 8.81 -7.42 26.03
CA ARG A 230 8.92 -6.14 26.70
C ARG A 230 10.27 -5.48 26.43
N GLY A 231 11.34 -6.22 26.63
CA GLY A 231 12.71 -5.72 26.50
C GLY A 231 12.95 -4.43 27.27
N VAL A 232 13.53 -3.44 26.63
CA VAL A 232 13.88 -2.12 27.23
C VAL A 232 12.66 -1.21 27.39
N CYS A 233 11.48 -1.56 26.92
CA CYS A 233 10.25 -0.78 27.08
C CYS A 233 9.79 -0.69 28.55
N PRO A 234 9.07 0.35 28.97
CA PRO A 234 8.50 0.45 30.30
C PRO A 234 7.39 -0.60 30.52
N GLU A 235 6.96 -0.75 31.77
CA GLU A 235 5.85 -1.64 32.13
C GLU A 235 4.56 -1.26 31.40
N GLY A 236 3.84 -2.26 30.84
CA GLY A 236 2.65 -2.07 30.00
C GLY A 236 2.96 -1.66 28.57
N TRP A 237 4.24 -1.79 28.16
CA TRP A 237 4.72 -1.51 26.81
C TRP A 237 5.74 -2.56 26.36
N HIS A 238 5.83 -2.79 25.05
CA HIS A 238 6.74 -3.77 24.47
C HIS A 238 7.43 -3.25 23.21
N ILE A 239 8.50 -3.91 22.77
CA ILE A 239 9.14 -3.67 21.47
C ILE A 239 8.23 -4.26 20.39
N PRO A 240 7.80 -3.48 19.40
CA PRO A 240 6.86 -3.98 18.40
C PRO A 240 7.44 -5.12 17.56
N SER A 241 6.64 -6.14 17.33
CA SER A 241 6.94 -7.21 16.37
C SER A 241 6.85 -6.71 14.92
N GLN A 242 7.43 -7.45 14.00
CA GLN A 242 7.30 -7.15 12.56
C GLN A 242 5.83 -7.12 12.11
N ALA A 243 4.98 -7.98 12.67
CA ALA A 243 3.54 -8.01 12.38
C ALA A 243 2.84 -6.71 12.84
N GLU A 244 3.21 -6.17 14.00
CA GLU A 244 2.64 -4.92 14.51
C GLU A 244 3.11 -3.70 13.71
N TRP A 245 4.36 -3.68 13.24
CA TRP A 245 4.86 -2.69 12.29
C TRP A 245 4.12 -2.77 10.95
N GLN A 246 3.76 -3.96 10.48
CA GLN A 246 2.94 -4.14 9.27
C GLN A 246 1.51 -3.65 9.48
N GLN A 247 0.93 -3.84 10.68
CA GLN A 247 -0.37 -3.26 11.02
C GLN A 247 -0.35 -1.73 11.01
N LEU A 248 0.73 -1.11 11.49
CA LEU A 248 0.91 0.34 11.37
C LEU A 248 0.95 0.78 9.90
N ALA A 249 1.68 0.05 9.04
CA ALA A 249 1.72 0.32 7.61
C ALA A 249 0.32 0.18 6.98
N GLN A 250 -0.42 -0.86 7.34
CA GLN A 250 -1.77 -1.07 6.85
C GLN A 250 -2.74 0.03 7.30
N TYR A 251 -2.59 0.54 8.54
CA TYR A 251 -3.37 1.69 9.00
C TYR A 251 -3.20 2.91 8.09
N VAL A 252 -1.98 3.22 7.65
CA VAL A 252 -1.71 4.35 6.74
C VAL A 252 -2.49 4.21 5.44
N LEU A 253 -2.56 2.97 4.90
CA LEU A 253 -3.31 2.66 3.67
C LEU A 253 -4.82 2.76 3.91
N ASP A 254 -5.32 2.12 4.95
CA ASP A 254 -6.75 2.09 5.28
C ASP A 254 -7.32 3.48 5.64
N ALA A 255 -6.45 4.39 6.10
CA ALA A 255 -6.80 5.78 6.44
C ALA A 255 -6.60 6.77 5.27
N ASP A 256 -6.26 6.30 4.07
CA ASP A 256 -5.94 7.11 2.90
C ASP A 256 -4.84 8.16 3.17
N MET A 257 -3.88 7.82 4.05
CA MET A 257 -2.76 8.71 4.43
C MET A 257 -1.50 8.47 3.60
N ALA A 258 -1.49 7.48 2.71
CA ALA A 258 -0.38 7.26 1.79
C ALA A 258 -0.20 8.46 0.86
N ALA A 259 1.06 8.76 0.51
CA ALA A 259 1.33 9.94 -0.29
C ALA A 259 0.89 9.77 -1.75
N VAL A 260 0.50 10.89 -2.37
CA VAL A 260 0.08 10.95 -3.78
C VAL A 260 1.31 11.06 -4.67
N GLY A 261 1.41 10.20 -5.67
CA GLY A 261 2.47 10.21 -6.67
C GLY A 261 2.40 11.40 -7.64
N SER A 262 3.39 11.51 -8.51
CA SER A 262 3.47 12.59 -9.51
C SER A 262 2.35 12.54 -10.56
N ASN A 263 1.71 11.38 -10.73
CA ASN A 263 0.54 11.19 -11.59
C ASN A 263 -0.79 11.64 -10.95
N GLY A 264 -0.77 12.08 -9.68
CA GLY A 264 -1.96 12.50 -8.94
C GLY A 264 -2.76 11.34 -8.31
N GLU A 265 -2.23 10.11 -8.37
CA GLU A 265 -2.85 8.93 -7.76
C GLU A 265 -2.17 8.56 -6.44
N VAL A 266 -2.90 7.91 -5.53
CA VAL A 266 -2.34 7.39 -4.28
C VAL A 266 -1.35 6.28 -4.60
N ASP A 267 -0.14 6.39 -4.06
CA ASP A 267 0.87 5.34 -4.16
C ASP A 267 0.82 4.49 -2.89
N GLU A 268 0.26 3.31 -2.97
CA GLU A 268 0.10 2.37 -1.86
C GLU A 268 1.44 1.95 -1.21
N THR A 269 2.57 2.20 -1.89
CA THR A 269 3.91 1.97 -1.33
C THR A 269 4.45 3.20 -0.58
N ALA A 270 3.81 4.36 -0.72
CA ALA A 270 4.29 5.65 -0.21
C ALA A 270 3.88 5.91 1.26
N ILE A 271 4.20 4.99 2.14
CA ILE A 271 3.82 5.01 3.57
C ILE A 271 4.76 5.90 4.39
N ALA A 272 6.04 5.95 4.06
CA ALA A 272 7.07 6.60 4.86
C ALA A 272 6.76 8.08 5.14
N LYS A 273 6.21 8.81 4.17
CA LYS A 273 5.86 10.23 4.30
C LYS A 273 4.83 10.49 5.41
N ALA A 274 3.81 9.64 5.53
CA ALA A 274 2.79 9.75 6.56
C ALA A 274 3.32 9.51 7.98
N LEU A 275 4.43 8.77 8.11
CA LEU A 275 5.07 8.41 9.37
C LEU A 275 6.26 9.32 9.72
N ALA A 276 6.87 9.98 8.73
CA ALA A 276 8.01 10.87 8.91
C ALA A 276 7.61 12.17 9.59
N MET A 277 8.44 12.68 10.48
CA MET A 277 8.21 13.95 11.16
C MET A 277 8.17 15.14 10.19
N ASP A 278 7.29 16.08 10.47
CA ASP A 278 7.07 17.33 9.74
C ASP A 278 7.88 18.50 10.37
N TYR A 279 9.17 18.53 10.16
CA TYR A 279 9.98 19.70 10.52
C TYR A 279 10.18 20.60 9.30
N PRO A 280 9.25 21.50 8.99
CA PRO A 280 9.38 22.37 7.81
C PRO A 280 10.56 23.35 7.93
N ASP A 281 10.94 23.71 9.14
CA ASP A 281 11.97 24.74 9.43
C ASP A 281 13.33 24.14 9.81
N ASP A 282 13.44 22.80 9.96
CA ASP A 282 14.70 22.15 10.31
C ASP A 282 15.36 21.56 9.05
N GLU A 283 16.38 22.27 8.56
CA GLU A 283 17.15 21.86 7.38
C GLU A 283 17.98 20.57 7.63
N LEU A 284 18.11 20.12 8.88
CA LEU A 284 18.91 18.95 9.23
C LEU A 284 18.11 17.63 9.22
N MET A 285 16.78 17.69 9.16
CA MET A 285 15.92 16.51 9.22
C MET A 285 15.37 16.15 7.83
N TRP A 286 15.36 14.85 7.53
CA TRP A 286 14.90 14.31 6.24
C TRP A 286 15.57 14.97 5.03
N ASN A 287 16.88 15.20 5.11
CA ASN A 287 17.63 15.74 3.98
C ASN A 287 17.79 14.67 2.89
N LEU A 288 17.76 15.11 1.66
CA LEU A 288 18.12 14.23 0.56
C LEU A 288 19.64 13.99 0.58
N PRO A 289 20.09 12.74 0.31
CA PRO A 289 21.52 12.48 0.15
C PRO A 289 22.10 13.31 -1.00
N SER A 290 23.41 13.58 -0.96
CA SER A 290 24.09 14.37 -1.98
C SER A 290 24.09 13.74 -3.38
N MET A 291 23.90 12.44 -3.44
CA MET A 291 23.70 11.67 -4.69
C MET A 291 22.43 10.86 -4.55
N ILE A 292 21.44 11.18 -5.36
CA ILE A 292 20.18 10.43 -5.49
C ILE A 292 20.11 9.81 -6.87
N GLU A 293 19.59 8.60 -6.97
CA GLU A 293 19.29 7.96 -8.24
C GLU A 293 17.87 8.34 -8.67
N GLY A 294 17.75 8.98 -9.84
CA GLY A 294 16.48 9.41 -10.42
C GLY A 294 15.99 10.78 -9.97
N ASP A 295 14.80 11.15 -10.42
CA ASP A 295 14.18 12.44 -10.10
C ASP A 295 13.48 12.37 -8.71
N PRO A 296 13.62 13.42 -7.87
CA PRO A 296 12.92 13.49 -6.58
C PRO A 296 11.41 13.36 -6.73
N GLN A 297 10.79 12.47 -5.95
CA GLN A 297 9.37 12.19 -6.00
C GLN A 297 8.61 12.89 -4.85
N PRO A 298 7.39 13.40 -5.09
CA PRO A 298 6.58 14.04 -4.05
C PRO A 298 6.22 13.11 -2.88
N THR A 299 6.30 11.80 -3.10
CA THR A 299 6.05 10.75 -2.11
C THR A 299 7.19 10.56 -1.10
N TRP A 300 8.38 11.13 -1.35
CA TRP A 300 9.52 10.97 -0.47
C TRP A 300 9.44 11.87 0.76
N PRO A 301 9.80 11.40 1.96
CA PRO A 301 9.84 12.23 3.18
C PRO A 301 10.72 13.47 3.07
N GLY A 302 11.78 13.43 2.27
CA GLY A 302 12.69 14.57 2.05
C GLY A 302 12.13 15.67 1.16
N ILE A 303 11.00 15.43 0.47
CA ILE A 303 10.37 16.39 -0.44
C ILE A 303 9.10 16.94 0.19
N ASP A 304 8.96 18.27 0.22
CA ASP A 304 7.80 18.96 0.82
C ASP A 304 7.47 18.42 2.23
N LYS A 305 8.41 18.61 3.14
CA LYS A 305 8.36 18.07 4.52
C LYS A 305 7.12 18.52 5.29
N SER A 306 6.49 19.64 4.91
CA SER A 306 5.25 20.13 5.51
C SER A 306 4.06 19.18 5.35
N LYS A 307 4.15 18.25 4.41
CA LYS A 307 3.14 17.19 4.17
C LYS A 307 3.45 15.87 4.85
N ASN A 308 4.52 15.80 5.61
CA ASN A 308 4.83 14.64 6.43
C ASN A 308 3.86 14.53 7.62
N ASN A 309 3.95 13.42 8.35
CA ASN A 309 3.37 13.22 9.69
C ASN A 309 1.85 13.22 9.78
N ALA A 310 1.18 12.77 8.73
CA ALA A 310 -0.29 12.64 8.76
C ALA A 310 -0.77 11.75 9.92
N THR A 311 0.03 10.75 10.31
CA THR A 311 -0.27 9.83 11.42
C THR A 311 0.08 10.37 12.81
N LYS A 312 0.81 11.47 12.93
CA LYS A 312 1.42 11.95 14.20
C LYS A 312 2.43 10.96 14.83
N PHE A 313 2.88 9.97 14.06
CA PHE A 313 3.91 9.02 14.49
C PHE A 313 5.29 9.71 14.68
N SER A 314 5.60 10.73 13.89
CA SER A 314 6.78 11.59 14.06
C SER A 314 8.12 10.84 14.01
N GLY A 315 8.33 10.00 13.01
CA GLY A 315 9.61 9.33 12.78
C GLY A 315 10.73 10.31 12.45
N ILE A 316 11.90 10.19 13.07
CA ILE A 316 13.04 11.11 12.90
C ILE A 316 14.23 10.41 12.23
N PRO A 317 14.92 11.05 11.27
CA PRO A 317 15.99 10.45 10.47
C PRO A 317 17.35 10.60 11.13
N ILE A 318 17.61 9.88 12.19
CA ILE A 318 18.84 9.99 12.98
C ILE A 318 19.87 8.90 12.67
N GLY A 319 19.62 8.07 11.66
CA GLY A 319 20.53 7.02 11.25
C GLY A 319 20.68 5.90 12.27
N PHE A 320 21.86 5.35 12.35
CA PHE A 320 22.23 4.27 13.25
C PHE A 320 23.73 4.30 13.57
N ARG A 321 24.12 3.66 14.68
CA ARG A 321 25.51 3.47 15.06
C ARG A 321 25.99 2.10 14.59
N SER A 322 27.10 2.05 13.87
CA SER A 322 27.61 0.81 13.30
C SER A 322 29.11 0.62 13.53
N TYR A 323 29.63 -0.52 13.12
CA TYR A 323 31.06 -0.77 13.03
C TYR A 323 31.69 0.06 11.92
N SER A 324 32.82 0.70 12.18
CA SER A 324 33.65 1.33 11.16
C SER A 324 34.76 0.39 10.71
N PHE A 325 34.95 0.29 9.40
CA PHE A 325 36.11 -0.41 8.81
C PHE A 325 37.35 0.51 8.75
N ASN A 326 37.20 1.79 9.09
CA ASN A 326 38.33 2.73 9.16
C ASN A 326 38.94 2.71 10.58
N PRO A 327 40.22 2.30 10.76
CA PRO A 327 40.85 2.27 12.08
C PRO A 327 40.93 3.63 12.76
N ALA A 328 40.89 4.73 12.00
CA ALA A 328 40.95 6.10 12.54
C ALA A 328 39.68 6.48 13.31
N ASP A 329 38.56 5.80 13.07
CA ASP A 329 37.26 6.09 13.71
C ASP A 329 37.08 5.30 15.04
N GLY A 330 38.13 4.67 15.53
CA GLY A 330 38.04 3.85 16.75
C GLY A 330 37.20 2.59 16.65
N GLY A 331 36.86 2.15 15.42
CA GLY A 331 36.07 0.97 15.15
C GLY A 331 34.54 1.20 15.16
N VAL A 332 34.09 2.46 15.26
CA VAL A 332 32.65 2.83 15.28
C VAL A 332 32.38 4.03 14.38
N GLN A 333 31.14 4.10 13.88
CA GLN A 333 30.69 5.23 13.07
C GLN A 333 29.19 5.47 13.24
N TRP A 334 28.75 6.68 12.91
CA TRP A 334 27.35 7.06 12.78
C TRP A 334 27.00 7.15 11.30
N ASP A 335 26.02 6.35 10.88
CA ASP A 335 25.63 6.23 9.48
C ASP A 335 24.25 6.82 9.27
N HIS A 336 24.04 7.37 8.08
CA HIS A 336 22.74 7.73 7.56
C HIS A 336 21.95 8.77 8.39
N ALA A 337 22.63 9.54 9.26
CA ALA A 337 22.01 10.65 9.96
C ALA A 337 21.44 11.67 8.96
N SER A 338 20.35 12.30 9.32
CA SER A 338 19.57 13.28 8.54
C SER A 338 18.69 12.70 7.42
N TYR A 339 18.91 11.47 6.98
CA TYR A 339 18.13 10.92 5.85
C TYR A 339 17.61 9.50 6.04
N SER A 340 17.91 8.84 7.14
CA SER A 340 17.36 7.50 7.44
C SER A 340 16.90 7.40 8.89
N ALA A 341 15.74 6.79 9.11
CA ALA A 341 15.27 6.37 10.42
C ALA A 341 15.27 4.84 10.51
N GLY A 342 15.49 4.30 11.71
CA GLY A 342 15.46 2.86 11.94
C GLY A 342 15.12 2.51 13.37
N TRP A 343 14.32 1.45 13.53
CA TRP A 343 13.88 0.93 14.83
C TRP A 343 14.07 -0.57 14.89
N TRP A 344 14.39 -1.06 16.08
CA TRP A 344 14.34 -2.50 16.36
C TRP A 344 12.90 -3.03 16.31
N SER A 345 12.76 -4.24 15.80
CA SER A 345 11.58 -5.07 15.98
C SER A 345 11.90 -6.19 16.96
N SER A 346 10.95 -6.67 17.76
CA SER A 346 11.16 -7.83 18.63
C SER A 346 11.26 -9.16 17.87
N THR A 347 10.99 -9.17 16.58
CA THR A 347 11.04 -10.36 15.73
C THR A 347 12.48 -10.73 15.37
N GLN A 348 12.79 -12.02 15.39
CA GLN A 348 14.08 -12.54 14.92
C GLN A 348 14.26 -12.28 13.42
N GLY A 349 15.46 -11.90 13.01
CA GLY A 349 15.77 -11.70 11.59
C GLY A 349 15.80 -13.02 10.81
N VAL A 350 15.46 -12.92 9.52
CA VAL A 350 15.37 -14.08 8.62
C VAL A 350 16.67 -14.47 7.93
N MET A 351 17.70 -13.63 8.04
CA MET A 351 19.00 -13.87 7.37
C MET A 351 19.89 -14.86 8.10
N GLY A 352 19.48 -15.39 9.25
CA GLY A 352 20.19 -16.36 10.03
C GLY A 352 20.58 -15.89 11.43
N GLU A 353 21.37 -16.69 12.14
CA GLU A 353 21.83 -16.39 13.51
C GLU A 353 22.61 -15.06 13.55
N GLY A 354 22.34 -14.23 14.53
CA GLY A 354 22.94 -12.90 14.71
C GLY A 354 22.28 -11.76 13.94
N TYR A 355 21.31 -12.06 13.05
CA TYR A 355 20.51 -11.02 12.39
C TYR A 355 19.18 -10.81 13.11
N CYS A 356 18.77 -9.56 13.19
CA CYS A 356 17.60 -9.09 13.91
C CYS A 356 16.72 -8.29 12.95
N ALA A 357 15.40 -8.45 13.07
CA ALA A 357 14.49 -7.67 12.24
C ALA A 357 14.51 -6.20 12.65
N VAL A 358 14.51 -5.33 11.66
CA VAL A 358 14.48 -3.88 11.82
C VAL A 358 13.48 -3.26 10.87
N VAL A 359 12.99 -2.09 11.24
CA VAL A 359 12.10 -1.28 10.41
C VAL A 359 12.82 0.00 10.03
N ARG A 360 12.73 0.37 8.77
CA ARG A 360 13.48 1.50 8.22
C ARG A 360 12.65 2.36 7.28
N MET A 361 12.97 3.63 7.21
CA MET A 361 12.53 4.56 6.18
C MET A 361 13.64 5.55 5.83
N TRP A 362 13.56 6.14 4.64
CA TRP A 362 14.58 7.04 4.08
C TRP A 362 13.94 8.32 3.53
N SER A 363 14.74 9.39 3.43
CA SER A 363 14.33 10.69 2.89
C SER A 363 14.05 10.66 1.38
N ASP A 364 14.72 9.76 0.67
CA ASP A 364 14.73 9.59 -0.79
C ASP A 364 13.99 8.33 -1.25
N ASN A 365 13.14 7.77 -0.39
CA ASN A 365 12.37 6.58 -0.70
C ASN A 365 11.00 6.65 -0.02
N GLN A 366 9.97 6.24 -0.72
CA GLN A 366 8.59 6.21 -0.23
C GLN A 366 8.27 5.03 0.67
N ARG A 367 9.10 3.98 0.67
CA ARG A 367 8.85 2.76 1.44
C ARG A 367 9.05 2.95 2.93
N PHE A 368 8.17 2.32 3.68
CA PHE A 368 8.37 1.95 5.07
C PHE A 368 8.72 0.46 5.10
N ALA A 369 10.03 0.16 5.17
CA ALA A 369 10.52 -1.20 5.05
C ALA A 369 10.45 -1.91 6.41
N THR A 370 9.55 -2.89 6.53
CA THR A 370 9.36 -3.72 7.73
C THR A 370 10.12 -5.07 7.63
N ASP A 371 10.81 -5.31 6.53
CA ASP A 371 11.47 -6.57 6.17
C ASP A 371 13.01 -6.49 6.18
N SER A 372 13.57 -5.43 6.75
CA SER A 372 15.01 -5.23 6.85
C SER A 372 15.64 -6.07 7.97
N ASN A 373 16.93 -6.34 7.85
CA ASN A 373 17.69 -7.11 8.85
C ASN A 373 19.04 -6.44 9.11
N PHE A 374 19.42 -6.34 10.38
CA PHE A 374 20.73 -5.86 10.81
C PHE A 374 21.40 -6.87 11.74
N ILE A 375 22.73 -6.78 11.85
CA ILE A 375 23.50 -7.51 12.86
C ILE A 375 23.23 -6.91 14.25
N GLY A 376 23.23 -7.75 15.29
CA GLY A 376 22.81 -7.36 16.63
C GLY A 376 23.67 -6.31 17.33
N GLY A 377 24.91 -6.11 16.89
CA GLY A 377 25.82 -5.09 17.44
C GLY A 377 25.57 -3.65 16.98
N VAL A 378 24.75 -3.46 15.97
CA VAL A 378 24.34 -2.13 15.50
C VAL A 378 23.49 -1.41 16.55
N GLY A 379 23.69 -0.13 16.76
CA GLY A 379 22.85 0.70 17.62
C GLY A 379 21.70 1.33 16.83
N LEU A 380 20.46 0.96 17.16
CA LEU A 380 19.23 1.56 16.64
C LEU A 380 18.36 2.08 17.77
N THR A 381 17.40 2.90 17.41
CA THR A 381 16.39 3.39 18.36
C THR A 381 15.32 2.34 18.64
N VAL A 382 14.59 2.53 19.72
CA VAL A 382 13.38 1.76 20.07
C VAL A 382 12.20 2.70 20.16
N ARG A 383 11.07 2.25 19.66
CA ARG A 383 9.80 2.91 19.81
C ARG A 383 8.79 1.89 20.29
N CYS A 384 8.29 2.08 21.53
CA CYS A 384 7.46 1.08 22.17
C CYS A 384 5.98 1.19 21.74
N LEU A 385 5.32 0.04 21.76
CA LEU A 385 3.89 -0.14 21.55
C LEU A 385 3.26 -0.54 22.89
N GLN A 386 2.07 -0.01 23.20
CA GLN A 386 1.32 -0.35 24.42
C GLN A 386 0.73 -1.76 24.31
N ASP A 387 0.75 -2.52 25.43
CA ASP A 387 0.19 -3.87 25.56
C ASP A 387 -1.33 -3.93 25.36
#